data_930708f505668adbc6dca843eeb2e817
#
_entry.id   930708f505668adbc6dca843eeb2e817
#
_cell.length_a   1.000
_cell.length_b   1.000
_cell.length_c   1.000
_cell.angle_alpha   90.00
_cell.angle_beta   90.00
_cell.angle_gamma   90.00
#
_symmetry.space_group_name_H-M   'P 1'
#
loop_
_entity.id
_entity.type
_entity.pdbx_description
1 polymer ?
#
loop_
_entity_poly.entity_id
_entity_poly.type
_entity_poly.pdbx_seq_one_letter_code
_entity_poly.pdbx_strand_id
1 'polypeptide(L)'
;MRSSTLAVTAAASAGIVNAAANSTLSDICTTSYIQQSLPDPATIGLAITLNSASVTANAVSNTTTTGNTFFPDAIISYCNVTFTYSHTGREDSVLVQYWLPAPANFQGRYLSTGGGGYAINSQDQSLPGGIIYGASAAHHELSLIGKQFTKNVFGMGDSKLYSYYQGCSEGGREGWSQVQRYADEWDGAITGAPAMRFAHQQVQHLYSNVVEKTLGYYPPPCELDMIANLTIAACDPMDGRTDGVVARTDLCKLNFDLNSTLGGVYSCAATPASTNPYNPKPTLPAQNGTISAEGIAVAAKIIDGLRDTQGRRAYLSYQPAAAFDDAATTYNDETNSWELSISSLGSEFPVRFVELLDASTFDAGTFDNVTYDTLRDWMYTGWQMYEDTLQTTWPDLTPFQAAGGKVLHFHGESDNSIPTASSVRYHESVRSVMYPNMTFNESTEALGDWYRLFLVPGAAHCATNSYQPNGPFPQTNLAVLIDWVENGKTPTTLNATVLQGEFEGEEQQICAWPLRPMWSNNGTTMACEYDQASIDSWIYDFDSFPMPVY
;
A
#
# COMPACT_ATOMS: atom_id res chain seq x y z
N MET A 1 57.44 7.16 -30.28
CA MET A 1 57.39 8.14 -29.19
C MET A 1 55.99 8.30 -28.69
N ARG A 2 55.86 8.02 -27.46
CA ARG A 2 54.96 8.27 -26.35
C ARG A 2 53.77 7.35 -26.26
N SER A 3 54.03 6.26 -25.61
CA SER A 3 53.10 5.48 -24.80
C SER A 3 53.38 5.92 -23.34
N SER A 4 52.37 6.50 -22.68
CA SER A 4 52.31 6.61 -21.22
C SER A 4 51.16 7.55 -20.82
N THR A 5 50.00 7.03 -20.53
CA THR A 5 49.02 7.56 -19.55
C THR A 5 47.79 6.67 -19.51
N LEU A 6 47.91 5.47 -19.00
CA LEU A 6 46.73 4.59 -18.73
C LEU A 6 46.96 3.64 -17.53
N ALA A 7 47.82 4.01 -16.62
CA ALA A 7 48.15 3.14 -15.49
C ALA A 7 47.78 3.69 -14.09
N VAL A 8 47.17 4.87 -13.99
CA VAL A 8 46.91 5.49 -12.67
C VAL A 8 45.46 5.30 -12.17
N THR A 9 44.51 5.05 -13.07
CA THR A 9 43.08 4.89 -12.69
C THR A 9 42.71 3.50 -12.17
N ALA A 10 43.44 2.46 -12.55
CA ALA A 10 43.12 1.09 -12.11
C ALA A 10 43.58 0.78 -10.66
N ALA A 11 44.59 1.51 -10.14
CA ALA A 11 45.08 1.28 -8.80
C ALA A 11 44.21 1.92 -7.69
N ALA A 12 43.46 2.98 -8.00
CA ALA A 12 42.57 3.62 -7.05
C ALA A 12 41.29 2.82 -6.81
N SER A 13 40.76 2.18 -7.86
CA SER A 13 39.53 1.35 -7.74
C SER A 13 39.79 0.02 -7.03
N ALA A 14 40.95 -0.60 -7.21
CA ALA A 14 41.30 -1.83 -6.50
C ALA A 14 41.58 -1.58 -4.99
N GLY A 15 41.96 -0.38 -4.60
CA GLY A 15 42.16 0.01 -3.20
C GLY A 15 40.87 0.20 -2.42
N ILE A 16 39.80 0.67 -3.07
CA ILE A 16 38.48 0.88 -2.45
C ILE A 16 37.76 -0.45 -2.23
N VAL A 17 37.82 -1.38 -3.17
CA VAL A 17 37.17 -2.70 -3.06
C VAL A 17 37.72 -3.52 -1.88
N ASN A 18 39.01 -3.41 -1.57
CA ASN A 18 39.60 -4.09 -0.42
C ASN A 18 39.39 -3.36 0.92
N ALA A 19 39.12 -2.04 0.90
CA ALA A 19 38.89 -1.25 2.10
C ALA A 19 37.48 -1.50 2.69
N ALA A 20 36.45 -1.61 1.86
CA ALA A 20 35.06 -1.79 2.32
C ALA A 20 34.81 -3.14 3.04
N ALA A 21 35.47 -4.21 2.63
CA ALA A 21 35.29 -5.55 3.22
C ALA A 21 35.80 -5.68 4.67
N ASN A 22 36.67 -4.76 5.13
CA ASN A 22 37.23 -4.72 6.48
C ASN A 22 36.80 -3.46 7.28
N SER A 23 35.93 -2.63 6.72
CA SER A 23 35.49 -1.38 7.34
C SER A 23 34.38 -1.62 8.35
N THR A 24 34.37 -0.81 9.40
CA THR A 24 33.25 -0.77 10.38
C THR A 24 32.20 0.24 9.93
N LEU A 25 31.05 0.25 10.63
CA LEU A 25 30.02 1.26 10.39
C LEU A 25 30.58 2.68 10.57
N SER A 26 31.42 2.91 11.57
CA SER A 26 32.02 4.21 11.83
C SER A 26 33.00 4.66 10.74
N ASP A 27 33.64 3.74 10.05
CA ASP A 27 34.55 4.06 8.95
C ASP A 27 33.83 4.57 7.72
N ILE A 28 32.68 3.97 7.38
CA ILE A 28 31.86 4.38 6.23
C ILE A 28 30.91 5.53 6.56
N CYS A 29 30.55 5.74 7.83
CA CYS A 29 29.59 6.75 8.26
C CYS A 29 30.29 8.09 8.59
N THR A 30 30.99 8.62 7.62
CA THR A 30 31.60 9.95 7.68
C THR A 30 31.22 10.76 6.45
N THR A 31 31.03 12.07 6.62
CA THR A 31 30.68 12.96 5.50
C THR A 31 31.68 12.82 4.35
N SER A 32 32.99 12.73 4.64
CA SER A 32 34.01 12.60 3.61
C SER A 32 33.95 11.28 2.84
N TYR A 33 33.67 10.17 3.51
CA TYR A 33 33.53 8.87 2.86
C TYR A 33 32.29 8.85 1.95
N ILE A 34 31.15 9.37 2.44
CA ILE A 34 29.91 9.46 1.68
C ILE A 34 30.06 10.38 0.47
N GLN A 35 30.70 11.54 0.62
CA GLN A 35 30.98 12.46 -0.50
C GLN A 35 31.79 11.80 -1.61
N GLN A 36 32.78 10.98 -1.26
CA GLN A 36 33.61 10.24 -2.23
C GLN A 36 32.86 9.08 -2.88
N SER A 37 31.78 8.59 -2.23
CA SER A 37 30.96 7.49 -2.71
C SER A 37 29.78 7.96 -3.58
N LEU A 38 29.52 9.27 -3.67
CA LEU A 38 28.46 9.78 -4.53
C LEU A 38 28.71 9.38 -6.00
N PRO A 39 27.68 8.90 -6.73
CA PRO A 39 27.83 8.61 -8.15
C PRO A 39 27.97 9.91 -8.96
N ASP A 40 28.58 9.81 -10.13
CA ASP A 40 28.46 10.86 -11.14
C ASP A 40 27.17 10.66 -11.93
N PRO A 41 26.17 11.55 -11.84
CA PRO A 41 24.90 11.40 -12.52
C PRO A 41 25.01 11.24 -14.04
N ALA A 42 26.02 11.85 -14.65
CA ALA A 42 26.25 11.75 -16.10
C ALA A 42 26.59 10.31 -16.54
N THR A 43 27.28 9.56 -15.67
CA THR A 43 27.65 8.15 -15.97
C THR A 43 26.47 7.19 -15.94
N ILE A 44 25.37 7.57 -15.29
CA ILE A 44 24.12 6.80 -15.19
C ILE A 44 22.98 7.43 -15.97
N GLY A 45 23.29 8.39 -16.85
CA GLY A 45 22.34 8.97 -17.80
C GLY A 45 21.29 9.92 -17.20
N LEU A 46 21.56 10.48 -16.02
CA LEU A 46 20.62 11.37 -15.33
C LEU A 46 20.99 12.85 -15.51
N ALA A 47 19.98 13.65 -15.84
CA ALA A 47 20.11 15.11 -16.00
C ALA A 47 19.86 15.84 -14.67
N ILE A 48 20.69 15.53 -13.67
CA ILE A 48 20.63 16.12 -12.34
C ILE A 48 22.01 16.54 -11.85
N THR A 49 22.05 17.34 -10.81
CA THR A 49 23.28 17.77 -10.12
C THR A 49 23.19 17.41 -8.64
N LEU A 50 24.10 16.55 -8.15
CA LEU A 50 24.20 16.22 -6.74
C LEU A 50 24.91 17.35 -5.98
N ASN A 51 24.36 17.76 -4.84
CA ASN A 51 24.98 18.74 -3.96
C ASN A 51 25.84 18.02 -2.90
N SER A 52 27.11 17.80 -3.21
CA SER A 52 28.02 17.12 -2.28
C SER A 52 28.24 17.91 -0.97
N ALA A 53 28.03 19.23 -0.97
CA ALA A 53 28.16 20.05 0.24
C ALA A 53 26.98 19.84 1.23
N SER A 54 25.85 19.32 0.77
CA SER A 54 24.68 19.02 1.61
C SER A 54 24.75 17.66 2.31
N VAL A 55 25.78 16.85 2.03
CA VAL A 55 25.93 15.50 2.60
C VAL A 55 25.98 15.54 4.11
N THR A 56 25.12 14.77 4.76
CA THR A 56 25.24 14.42 6.18
C THR A 56 25.44 12.91 6.33
N ALA A 57 26.12 12.50 7.39
CA ALA A 57 26.30 11.09 7.74
C ALA A 57 26.32 10.95 9.26
N ASN A 58 25.33 10.26 9.80
CA ASN A 58 25.12 10.11 11.24
C ASN A 58 24.99 8.63 11.60
N ALA A 59 25.92 8.11 12.39
CA ALA A 59 25.87 6.74 12.87
C ALA A 59 24.80 6.63 13.98
N VAL A 60 23.88 5.70 13.79
CA VAL A 60 22.85 5.31 14.78
C VAL A 60 23.18 3.90 15.24
N SER A 61 23.27 3.68 16.54
CA SER A 61 23.69 2.40 17.11
C SER A 61 22.67 1.85 18.08
N ASN A 62 22.36 0.55 17.97
CA ASN A 62 21.50 -0.19 18.87
C ASN A 62 20.12 0.47 19.09
N THR A 63 19.52 0.98 18.02
CA THR A 63 18.16 1.50 18.05
C THR A 63 17.17 0.35 17.96
N THR A 64 16.23 0.31 18.89
CA THR A 64 15.15 -0.67 18.87
C THR A 64 14.03 -0.17 17.94
N THR A 65 13.58 -1.03 17.03
CA THR A 65 12.37 -0.83 16.23
C THR A 65 11.28 -1.70 16.86
N THR A 66 10.20 -1.08 17.32
CA THR A 66 9.08 -1.79 17.97
C THR A 66 7.75 -1.31 17.41
N GLY A 67 6.76 -2.23 17.38
CA GLY A 67 5.41 -1.93 16.95
C GLY A 67 5.27 -1.59 15.46
N ASN A 68 6.23 -2.01 14.63
CA ASN A 68 6.13 -1.85 13.19
C ASN A 68 5.28 -2.98 12.60
N THR A 69 4.32 -2.63 11.74
CA THR A 69 3.43 -3.60 11.10
C THR A 69 4.14 -4.40 9.99
N PHE A 70 5.15 -3.82 9.32
CA PHE A 70 5.79 -4.42 8.15
C PHE A 70 7.03 -5.25 8.46
N PHE A 71 7.56 -5.17 9.68
CA PHE A 71 8.79 -5.86 10.08
C PHE A 71 8.71 -6.30 11.53
N PRO A 72 9.32 -7.44 11.89
CA PRO A 72 9.46 -7.84 13.29
C PRO A 72 10.28 -6.84 14.09
N ASP A 73 10.06 -6.80 15.37
CA ASP A 73 10.89 -6.03 16.31
C ASP A 73 12.35 -6.43 16.20
N ALA A 74 13.23 -5.43 16.14
CA ALA A 74 14.66 -5.66 16.02
C ALA A 74 15.49 -4.57 16.67
N ILE A 75 16.76 -4.87 16.97
CA ILE A 75 17.77 -3.89 17.34
C ILE A 75 18.67 -3.70 16.13
N ILE A 76 18.71 -2.48 15.60
CA ILE A 76 19.44 -2.15 14.38
C ILE A 76 20.51 -1.09 14.64
N SER A 77 21.55 -1.13 13.81
CA SER A 77 22.58 -0.09 13.73
C SER A 77 22.81 0.25 12.26
N TYR A 78 22.84 1.54 11.92
CA TYR A 78 22.94 2.01 10.55
C TYR A 78 23.59 3.38 10.45
N CYS A 79 24.04 3.75 9.28
CA CYS A 79 24.43 5.11 8.94
C CYS A 79 23.25 5.82 8.28
N ASN A 80 22.73 6.86 8.90
CA ASN A 80 21.73 7.75 8.31
C ASN A 80 22.45 8.79 7.46
N VAL A 81 22.27 8.70 6.15
CA VAL A 81 22.87 9.58 5.15
C VAL A 81 21.80 10.42 4.49
N THR A 82 22.01 11.73 4.38
CA THR A 82 21.17 12.60 3.56
C THR A 82 22.01 13.45 2.63
N PHE A 83 21.47 13.79 1.48
CA PHE A 83 22.00 14.82 0.58
C PHE A 83 20.90 15.35 -0.33
N THR A 84 21.17 16.44 -1.04
CA THR A 84 20.22 17.02 -1.99
C THR A 84 20.73 16.93 -3.42
N TYR A 85 19.81 16.95 -4.38
CA TYR A 85 20.09 17.15 -5.78
C TYR A 85 19.10 18.17 -6.39
N SER A 86 19.41 18.65 -7.58
CA SER A 86 18.54 19.49 -8.39
C SER A 86 18.46 18.96 -9.82
N HIS A 87 17.32 19.14 -10.49
CA HIS A 87 17.20 18.82 -11.90
C HIS A 87 17.90 19.87 -12.77
N THR A 88 18.61 19.43 -13.80
CA THR A 88 19.33 20.33 -14.70
C THR A 88 18.37 21.33 -15.36
N GLY A 89 18.63 22.62 -15.14
CA GLY A 89 17.81 23.71 -15.67
C GLY A 89 16.55 24.02 -14.87
N ARG A 90 16.41 23.47 -13.66
CA ARG A 90 15.34 23.80 -12.71
C ARG A 90 15.93 24.39 -11.42
N GLU A 91 15.13 25.22 -10.74
CA GLU A 91 15.46 25.80 -9.42
C GLU A 91 14.79 24.98 -8.31
N ASP A 92 14.93 23.66 -8.38
CA ASP A 92 14.41 22.74 -7.37
C ASP A 92 15.54 22.22 -6.47
N SER A 93 15.15 21.66 -5.33
CA SER A 93 16.07 20.98 -4.41
C SER A 93 15.35 19.79 -3.80
N VAL A 94 15.78 18.60 -4.15
CA VAL A 94 15.20 17.35 -3.69
C VAL A 94 16.11 16.74 -2.63
N LEU A 95 15.55 16.44 -1.46
CA LEU A 95 16.24 15.75 -0.37
C LEU A 95 16.09 14.24 -0.54
N VAL A 96 17.20 13.51 -0.48
CA VAL A 96 17.23 12.05 -0.42
C VAL A 96 17.83 11.56 0.88
N GLN A 97 17.33 10.41 1.35
CA GLN A 97 17.79 9.77 2.58
C GLN A 97 18.10 8.30 2.35
N TYR A 98 19.21 7.84 2.89
CA TYR A 98 19.64 6.45 2.86
C TYR A 98 20.00 5.96 4.26
N TRP A 99 19.57 4.75 4.59
CA TRP A 99 20.08 4.00 5.73
C TRP A 99 21.01 2.91 5.22
N LEU A 100 22.24 2.93 5.67
CA LEU A 100 23.28 1.99 5.24
C LEU A 100 23.59 1.04 6.39
N PRO A 101 23.52 -0.29 6.21
CA PRO A 101 23.95 -1.24 7.24
C PRO A 101 25.46 -1.17 7.45
N ALA A 102 25.93 -1.74 8.57
CA ALA A 102 27.37 -1.98 8.74
C ALA A 102 27.88 -2.88 7.59
N PRO A 103 29.10 -2.67 7.07
CA PRO A 103 29.65 -3.48 5.97
C PRO A 103 29.60 -4.99 6.21
N ALA A 104 29.82 -5.42 7.46
CA ALA A 104 29.72 -6.85 7.84
C ALA A 104 28.28 -7.43 7.73
N ASN A 105 27.27 -6.58 7.74
CA ASN A 105 25.84 -6.98 7.66
C ASN A 105 25.28 -6.76 6.25
N PHE A 106 25.99 -6.09 5.37
CA PHE A 106 25.54 -5.84 4.01
C PHE A 106 25.54 -7.12 3.17
N GLN A 107 24.44 -7.41 2.52
CA GLN A 107 24.25 -8.66 1.74
C GLN A 107 24.02 -8.41 0.24
N GLY A 108 24.54 -7.32 -0.30
CA GLY A 108 24.42 -7.03 -1.73
C GLY A 108 23.00 -6.67 -2.17
N ARG A 109 22.24 -6.00 -1.31
CA ARG A 109 20.84 -5.64 -1.52
C ARG A 109 20.60 -4.15 -1.44
N TYR A 110 19.67 -3.68 -2.26
CA TYR A 110 19.12 -2.33 -2.23
C TYR A 110 17.60 -2.42 -2.06
N LEU A 111 17.06 -1.66 -1.12
CA LEU A 111 15.61 -1.54 -0.92
C LEU A 111 15.18 -0.09 -1.14
N SER A 112 14.21 0.13 -2.02
CA SER A 112 13.49 1.39 -2.13
C SER A 112 12.12 1.28 -1.47
N THR A 113 11.68 2.36 -0.82
CA THR A 113 10.38 2.43 -0.15
C THR A 113 9.55 3.57 -0.74
N GLY A 114 8.21 3.42 -0.70
CA GLY A 114 7.29 4.39 -1.26
C GLY A 114 6.69 5.35 -0.24
N GLY A 115 5.74 6.15 -0.71
CA GLY A 115 5.03 7.14 0.06
C GLY A 115 3.64 6.72 0.55
N GLY A 116 2.84 7.70 0.94
CA GLY A 116 1.45 7.53 1.39
C GLY A 116 0.60 8.77 1.15
N GLY A 117 -0.68 8.60 0.82
CA GLY A 117 -1.58 9.69 0.50
C GLY A 117 -1.16 10.46 -0.74
N TYR A 118 -0.78 11.71 -0.58
CA TYR A 118 -0.22 12.57 -1.64
C TYR A 118 1.29 12.85 -1.43
N ALA A 119 1.94 12.14 -0.50
CA ALA A 119 3.35 12.33 -0.19
C ALA A 119 4.17 11.11 -0.63
N ILE A 120 5.17 11.32 -1.46
CA ILE A 120 6.04 10.26 -2.01
C ILE A 120 7.10 9.77 -1.01
N ASN A 121 7.23 10.35 0.16
CA ASN A 121 8.33 10.11 1.11
C ASN A 121 7.87 9.91 2.56
N SER A 122 6.65 9.43 2.79
CA SER A 122 6.04 9.39 4.12
C SER A 122 6.24 8.07 4.89
N GLN A 123 6.89 7.07 4.30
CA GLN A 123 6.99 5.73 4.90
C GLN A 123 8.36 5.42 5.49
N ASP A 124 8.86 6.28 6.38
CA ASP A 124 10.07 6.01 7.21
C ASP A 124 10.00 4.64 7.91
N GLN A 125 8.81 4.18 8.21
CA GLN A 125 8.56 2.89 8.86
C GLN A 125 9.03 1.69 8.03
N SER A 126 9.27 1.84 6.71
CA SER A 126 9.73 0.77 5.83
C SER A 126 11.26 0.64 5.77
N LEU A 127 12.02 1.67 6.14
CA LEU A 127 13.50 1.65 6.10
C LEU A 127 14.15 0.61 7.04
N PRO A 128 13.62 0.37 8.27
CA PRO A 128 14.20 -0.63 9.17
C PRO A 128 14.32 -2.03 8.53
N GLY A 129 13.35 -2.43 7.71
CA GLY A 129 13.37 -3.72 7.03
C GLY A 129 14.56 -3.90 6.11
N GLY A 130 14.99 -2.85 5.42
CA GLY A 130 16.21 -2.90 4.63
C GLY A 130 17.42 -3.24 5.51
N ILE A 131 17.57 -2.59 6.65
CA ILE A 131 18.68 -2.84 7.58
C ILE A 131 18.61 -4.24 8.19
N ILE A 132 17.41 -4.69 8.60
CA ILE A 132 17.18 -6.04 9.17
C ILE A 132 17.64 -7.13 8.17
N TYR A 133 17.37 -6.94 6.89
CA TYR A 133 17.68 -7.93 5.85
C TYR A 133 18.95 -7.59 5.04
N GLY A 134 19.83 -6.74 5.57
CA GLY A 134 21.15 -6.47 5.01
C GLY A 134 21.15 -5.68 3.70
N ALA A 135 20.14 -4.82 3.48
CA ALA A 135 20.04 -3.92 2.35
C ALA A 135 20.44 -2.48 2.72
N SER A 136 20.97 -1.73 1.75
CA SER A 136 20.90 -0.27 1.77
C SER A 136 19.46 0.12 1.50
N ALA A 137 18.84 0.89 2.40
CA ALA A 137 17.43 1.28 2.30
C ALA A 137 17.30 2.79 2.02
N ALA A 138 16.37 3.16 1.14
CA ALA A 138 16.18 4.53 0.72
C ALA A 138 14.71 4.89 0.53
N HIS A 139 14.37 6.15 0.80
CA HIS A 139 13.17 6.75 0.24
C HIS A 139 13.33 6.94 -1.26
N HIS A 140 12.29 6.56 -1.98
CA HIS A 140 12.32 6.55 -3.43
C HIS A 140 12.27 7.97 -4.01
N GLU A 141 13.26 8.28 -4.90
CA GLU A 141 13.03 9.16 -6.05
C GLU A 141 13.93 8.80 -7.24
N LEU A 142 15.09 8.23 -7.01
CA LEU A 142 16.00 7.83 -8.09
C LEU A 142 16.68 6.50 -7.76
N SER A 143 16.05 5.41 -8.12
CA SER A 143 16.60 4.05 -7.92
C SER A 143 17.99 3.90 -8.53
N LEU A 144 18.24 4.52 -9.70
CA LEU A 144 19.55 4.48 -10.37
C LEU A 144 20.64 5.10 -9.51
N ILE A 145 20.38 6.27 -8.88
CA ILE A 145 21.35 6.89 -7.95
C ILE A 145 21.56 5.99 -6.75
N GLY A 146 20.49 5.51 -6.12
CA GLY A 146 20.56 4.69 -4.93
C GLY A 146 21.33 3.40 -5.13
N LYS A 147 21.12 2.73 -6.25
CA LYS A 147 21.85 1.51 -6.64
C LYS A 147 23.33 1.80 -6.87
N GLN A 148 23.65 2.83 -7.65
CA GLN A 148 25.06 3.17 -7.91
C GLN A 148 25.76 3.69 -6.65
N PHE A 149 25.08 4.50 -5.83
CA PHE A 149 25.57 4.95 -4.54
C PHE A 149 25.87 3.76 -3.61
N THR A 150 24.94 2.81 -3.49
CA THR A 150 25.14 1.58 -2.72
C THR A 150 26.35 0.79 -3.21
N LYS A 151 26.48 0.59 -4.53
CA LYS A 151 27.64 -0.09 -5.10
C LYS A 151 28.95 0.61 -4.76
N ASN A 152 28.98 1.94 -4.82
CA ASN A 152 30.17 2.73 -4.50
C ASN A 152 30.53 2.63 -3.01
N VAL A 153 29.56 2.80 -2.10
CA VAL A 153 29.75 2.72 -0.64
C VAL A 153 30.34 1.36 -0.24
N PHE A 154 29.80 0.28 -0.79
CA PHE A 154 30.22 -1.08 -0.42
C PHE A 154 31.29 -1.68 -1.35
N GLY A 155 31.79 -0.91 -2.31
CA GLY A 155 32.88 -1.32 -3.21
C GLY A 155 32.52 -2.55 -4.06
N MET A 156 31.26 -2.66 -4.52
CA MET A 156 30.77 -3.86 -5.20
C MET A 156 31.32 -4.08 -6.61
N GLY A 157 31.82 -3.03 -7.27
CA GLY A 157 32.23 -3.11 -8.67
C GLY A 157 31.07 -3.61 -9.56
N ASP A 158 31.35 -4.66 -10.34
CA ASP A 158 30.37 -5.30 -11.26
C ASP A 158 29.53 -6.39 -10.59
N SER A 159 29.67 -6.60 -9.29
CA SER A 159 28.89 -7.61 -8.57
C SER A 159 27.40 -7.32 -8.64
N LYS A 160 26.58 -8.37 -8.66
CA LYS A 160 25.11 -8.24 -8.63
C LYS A 160 24.67 -7.51 -7.36
N LEU A 161 23.88 -6.47 -7.52
CA LEU A 161 23.11 -5.82 -6.47
C LEU A 161 21.65 -6.21 -6.68
N TYR A 162 21.08 -6.97 -5.77
CA TYR A 162 19.66 -7.27 -5.79
C TYR A 162 18.86 -6.04 -5.42
N SER A 163 17.83 -5.73 -6.20
CA SER A 163 17.05 -4.51 -6.08
C SER A 163 15.60 -4.84 -5.73
N TYR A 164 15.17 -4.37 -4.58
CA TYR A 164 13.83 -4.59 -4.05
C TYR A 164 13.08 -3.27 -3.87
N TYR A 165 11.78 -3.34 -4.08
CA TYR A 165 10.85 -2.26 -3.75
C TYR A 165 9.84 -2.75 -2.72
N GLN A 166 9.46 -1.90 -1.75
CA GLN A 166 8.37 -2.16 -0.81
C GLN A 166 7.58 -0.89 -0.54
N GLY A 167 6.27 -0.96 -0.72
CA GLY A 167 5.36 0.12 -0.38
C GLY A 167 3.93 -0.36 -0.22
N CYS A 168 3.14 0.41 0.50
CA CYS A 168 1.72 0.17 0.74
C CYS A 168 0.92 1.44 0.39
N SER A 169 -0.35 1.33 0.00
CA SER A 169 -1.19 2.48 -0.35
C SER A 169 -0.70 3.18 -1.63
N GLU A 170 -0.45 4.48 -1.55
CA GLU A 170 0.25 5.23 -2.59
C GLU A 170 1.61 4.58 -2.91
N GLY A 171 2.38 4.20 -1.88
CA GLY A 171 3.64 3.46 -2.09
C GLY A 171 3.44 2.12 -2.80
N GLY A 172 2.32 1.45 -2.62
CA GLY A 172 1.94 0.26 -3.40
C GLY A 172 1.70 0.59 -4.87
N ARG A 173 1.04 1.72 -5.17
CA ARG A 173 0.89 2.25 -6.52
C ARG A 173 2.24 2.60 -7.16
N GLU A 174 3.12 3.26 -6.42
CA GLU A 174 4.49 3.54 -6.89
C GLU A 174 5.23 2.25 -7.23
N GLY A 175 5.10 1.18 -6.41
CA GLY A 175 5.66 -0.14 -6.70
C GLY A 175 5.15 -0.71 -8.02
N TRP A 176 3.85 -0.60 -8.29
CA TRP A 176 3.30 -0.99 -9.59
C TRP A 176 3.80 -0.12 -10.74
N SER A 177 4.04 1.17 -10.51
CA SER A 177 4.68 2.04 -11.50
C SER A 177 6.09 1.53 -11.85
N GLN A 178 6.87 1.09 -10.85
CA GLN A 178 8.20 0.52 -11.06
C GLN A 178 8.12 -0.78 -11.89
N VAL A 179 7.24 -1.70 -11.52
CA VAL A 179 7.05 -2.98 -12.22
C VAL A 179 6.61 -2.78 -13.68
N GLN A 180 5.71 -1.83 -13.92
CA GLN A 180 5.12 -1.59 -15.24
C GLN A 180 6.03 -0.79 -16.18
N ARG A 181 6.79 0.18 -15.67
CA ARG A 181 7.52 1.16 -16.48
C ARG A 181 9.04 0.97 -16.47
N TYR A 182 9.58 0.32 -15.42
CA TYR A 182 11.02 0.15 -15.18
C TYR A 182 11.35 -1.31 -14.85
N ALA A 183 10.86 -2.19 -15.71
CA ALA A 183 10.80 -3.63 -15.49
C ALA A 183 12.16 -4.30 -15.22
N ASP A 184 13.23 -3.82 -15.82
CA ASP A 184 14.61 -4.34 -15.69
C ASP A 184 15.38 -3.75 -14.50
N GLU A 185 14.78 -2.81 -13.80
CA GLU A 185 15.38 -2.15 -12.64
C GLU A 185 15.22 -2.95 -11.34
N TRP A 186 14.26 -3.90 -11.28
CA TRP A 186 13.84 -4.53 -10.05
C TRP A 186 13.84 -6.05 -10.13
N ASP A 187 14.47 -6.69 -9.13
CA ASP A 187 14.41 -8.15 -8.97
C ASP A 187 13.13 -8.58 -8.24
N GLY A 188 12.59 -7.72 -7.38
CA GLY A 188 11.34 -7.99 -6.68
C GLY A 188 10.64 -6.74 -6.16
N ALA A 189 9.30 -6.82 -6.08
CA ALA A 189 8.46 -5.76 -5.54
C ALA A 189 7.43 -6.32 -4.55
N ILE A 190 7.26 -5.63 -3.42
CA ILE A 190 6.17 -5.81 -2.47
C ILE A 190 5.21 -4.64 -2.64
N THR A 191 3.98 -4.93 -3.05
CA THR A 191 2.95 -3.93 -3.29
C THR A 191 1.76 -4.20 -2.37
N GLY A 192 1.66 -3.44 -1.27
CA GLY A 192 0.56 -3.56 -0.31
C GLY A 192 -0.59 -2.63 -0.65
N ALA A 193 -1.83 -3.11 -0.55
CA ALA A 193 -3.06 -2.32 -0.69
C ALA A 193 -2.94 -1.13 -1.67
N PRO A 194 -2.54 -1.36 -2.93
CA PRO A 194 -2.09 -0.30 -3.84
C PRO A 194 -3.23 0.54 -4.39
N ALA A 195 -3.07 1.86 -4.41
CA ALA A 195 -3.98 2.83 -5.02
C ALA A 195 -3.86 2.83 -6.57
N MET A 196 -3.97 1.67 -7.21
CA MET A 196 -3.64 1.44 -8.62
C MET A 196 -4.36 2.36 -9.60
N ARG A 197 -5.68 2.49 -9.45
CA ARG A 197 -6.53 3.39 -10.24
C ARG A 197 -6.64 4.70 -9.52
N PHE A 198 -5.55 5.46 -9.48
CA PHE A 198 -5.42 6.59 -8.58
C PHE A 198 -6.59 7.57 -8.67
N ALA A 199 -7.01 7.95 -9.88
CA ALA A 199 -8.16 8.83 -10.07
C ALA A 199 -9.46 8.25 -9.48
N HIS A 200 -9.74 6.98 -9.76
CA HIS A 200 -10.92 6.30 -9.22
C HIS A 200 -10.84 6.18 -7.70
N GLN A 201 -9.68 5.81 -7.20
CA GLN A 201 -9.44 5.61 -5.79
C GLN A 201 -9.59 6.91 -4.98
N GLN A 202 -9.00 7.99 -5.44
CA GLN A 202 -9.09 9.26 -4.74
C GLN A 202 -10.52 9.82 -4.74
N VAL A 203 -11.21 9.76 -5.88
CA VAL A 203 -12.61 10.18 -5.96
C VAL A 203 -13.54 9.27 -5.16
N GLN A 204 -13.20 7.98 -5.01
CA GLN A 204 -13.97 7.02 -4.18
C GLN A 204 -14.12 7.49 -2.73
N HIS A 205 -13.13 8.15 -2.17
CA HIS A 205 -13.22 8.70 -0.81
C HIS A 205 -14.34 9.74 -0.62
N LEU A 206 -14.91 10.27 -1.71
CA LEU A 206 -16.07 11.17 -1.67
C LEU A 206 -17.41 10.43 -1.79
N TYR A 207 -17.39 9.14 -2.12
CA TYR A 207 -18.61 8.40 -2.42
C TYR A 207 -19.54 8.31 -1.22
N SER A 208 -19.02 8.00 -0.04
CA SER A 208 -19.80 7.94 1.20
C SER A 208 -20.52 9.27 1.47
N ASN A 209 -19.82 10.39 1.29
CA ASN A 209 -20.40 11.71 1.49
C ASN A 209 -21.53 12.04 0.49
N VAL A 210 -21.40 11.59 -0.77
CA VAL A 210 -22.48 11.74 -1.76
C VAL A 210 -23.66 10.83 -1.44
N VAL A 211 -23.43 9.63 -0.88
CA VAL A 211 -24.48 8.74 -0.38
C VAL A 211 -25.27 9.40 0.73
N GLU A 212 -24.60 9.90 1.78
CA GLU A 212 -25.21 10.60 2.91
C GLU A 212 -26.07 11.77 2.45
N LYS A 213 -25.49 12.64 1.60
CA LYS A 213 -26.20 13.79 1.05
C LYS A 213 -27.43 13.39 0.21
N THR A 214 -27.28 12.37 -0.64
CA THR A 214 -28.37 11.92 -1.52
C THR A 214 -29.53 11.30 -0.75
N LEU A 215 -29.22 10.56 0.32
CA LEU A 215 -30.22 9.95 1.19
C LEU A 215 -30.78 10.93 2.24
N GLY A 216 -30.08 12.07 2.46
CA GLY A 216 -30.46 13.08 3.45
C GLY A 216 -30.35 12.59 4.89
N TYR A 217 -29.44 11.64 5.13
CA TYR A 217 -29.18 11.08 6.45
C TYR A 217 -27.69 11.10 6.76
N TYR A 218 -27.33 11.68 7.88
CA TYR A 218 -25.97 11.83 8.38
C TYR A 218 -25.83 10.99 9.66
N PRO A 219 -25.43 9.73 9.57
CA PRO A 219 -25.42 8.82 10.72
C PRO A 219 -24.42 9.29 11.77
N PRO A 220 -24.75 9.14 13.07
CA PRO A 220 -23.73 9.18 14.11
C PRO A 220 -22.64 8.16 13.78
N PRO A 221 -21.34 8.47 13.87
CA PRO A 221 -20.28 7.49 13.59
C PRO A 221 -20.44 6.18 14.37
N CYS A 222 -20.88 6.25 15.64
CA CYS A 222 -21.14 5.08 16.48
C CYS A 222 -22.23 4.15 15.93
N GLU A 223 -23.19 4.65 15.14
CA GLU A 223 -24.20 3.84 14.47
C GLU A 223 -23.57 2.95 13.39
N LEU A 224 -22.72 3.54 12.54
CA LEU A 224 -22.00 2.79 11.50
C LEU A 224 -20.97 1.81 12.10
N ASP A 225 -20.27 2.21 13.16
CA ASP A 225 -19.37 1.34 13.91
C ASP A 225 -20.11 0.11 14.45
N MET A 226 -21.34 0.30 14.97
CA MET A 226 -22.14 -0.83 15.45
C MET A 226 -22.60 -1.73 14.31
N ILE A 227 -22.96 -1.19 13.15
CA ILE A 227 -23.27 -1.98 11.95
C ILE A 227 -22.05 -2.84 11.55
N ALA A 228 -20.85 -2.26 11.53
CA ALA A 228 -19.61 -2.98 11.23
C ALA A 228 -19.35 -4.09 12.27
N ASN A 229 -19.48 -3.80 13.56
CA ASN A 229 -19.28 -4.77 14.64
C ASN A 229 -20.28 -5.95 14.58
N LEU A 230 -21.55 -5.69 14.31
CA LEU A 230 -22.54 -6.74 14.15
C LEU A 230 -22.31 -7.56 12.88
N THR A 231 -21.81 -6.94 11.82
CA THR A 231 -21.38 -7.65 10.60
C THR A 231 -20.20 -8.57 10.90
N ILE A 232 -19.18 -8.10 11.62
CA ILE A 232 -18.05 -8.92 12.06
C ILE A 232 -18.54 -10.10 12.88
N ALA A 233 -19.35 -9.87 13.91
CA ALA A 233 -19.85 -10.93 14.80
C ALA A 233 -20.66 -12.00 14.05
N ALA A 234 -21.40 -11.61 13.00
CA ALA A 234 -22.20 -12.54 12.20
C ALA A 234 -21.35 -13.31 11.17
N CYS A 235 -20.31 -12.70 10.63
CA CYS A 235 -19.51 -13.25 9.54
C CYS A 235 -18.25 -14.01 10.00
N ASP A 236 -17.72 -13.68 11.19
CA ASP A 236 -16.57 -14.33 11.80
C ASP A 236 -16.64 -15.87 11.73
N PRO A 237 -17.71 -16.56 12.16
CA PRO A 237 -17.73 -18.02 12.13
C PRO A 237 -17.83 -18.64 10.73
N MET A 238 -17.94 -17.86 9.65
CA MET A 238 -18.18 -18.38 8.30
C MET A 238 -16.96 -19.06 7.67
N ASP A 239 -15.76 -18.79 8.17
CA ASP A 239 -14.54 -19.49 7.76
C ASP A 239 -14.27 -20.77 8.58
N GLY A 240 -15.12 -21.07 9.58
CA GLY A 240 -15.01 -22.23 10.48
C GLY A 240 -14.22 -21.97 11.76
N ARG A 241 -13.82 -20.73 12.03
CA ARG A 241 -13.19 -20.28 13.28
C ARG A 241 -13.99 -19.09 13.84
N THR A 242 -14.07 -18.95 15.15
CA THR A 242 -14.67 -17.81 15.83
C THR A 242 -13.61 -17.15 16.69
N ASP A 243 -12.99 -16.12 16.16
CA ASP A 243 -11.86 -15.40 16.78
C ASP A 243 -12.00 -13.86 16.64
N GLY A 244 -13.15 -13.38 16.14
CA GLY A 244 -13.41 -11.97 15.90
C GLY A 244 -12.81 -11.47 14.58
N VAL A 245 -12.48 -12.37 13.65
CA VAL A 245 -11.85 -12.05 12.36
C VAL A 245 -12.70 -12.55 11.20
N VAL A 246 -13.03 -11.69 10.26
CA VAL A 246 -13.72 -12.08 9.02
C VAL A 246 -12.68 -12.40 7.95
N ALA A 247 -12.26 -13.66 7.90
CA ALA A 247 -11.30 -14.14 6.89
C ALA A 247 -11.96 -14.49 5.55
N ARG A 248 -13.29 -14.51 5.50
CA ARG A 248 -14.11 -14.83 4.33
C ARG A 248 -15.13 -13.72 4.09
N THR A 249 -14.66 -12.53 3.73
CA THR A 249 -15.53 -11.39 3.39
C THR A 249 -16.42 -11.69 2.19
N ASP A 250 -16.02 -12.60 1.33
CA ASP A 250 -16.82 -13.17 0.24
C ASP A 250 -18.04 -13.95 0.74
N LEU A 251 -17.87 -14.85 1.72
CA LEU A 251 -19.01 -15.58 2.33
C LEU A 251 -19.91 -14.62 3.09
N CYS A 252 -19.34 -13.63 3.79
CA CYS A 252 -20.10 -12.58 4.44
C CYS A 252 -21.01 -11.85 3.44
N LYS A 253 -20.45 -11.40 2.32
CA LYS A 253 -21.18 -10.73 1.24
C LYS A 253 -22.29 -11.58 0.63
N LEU A 254 -22.08 -12.89 0.50
CA LEU A 254 -23.04 -13.81 -0.10
C LEU A 254 -24.16 -14.23 0.86
N ASN A 255 -23.92 -14.26 2.17
CA ASN A 255 -24.81 -14.90 3.14
C ASN A 255 -25.33 -13.98 4.25
N PHE A 256 -24.75 -12.80 4.44
CA PHE A 256 -25.18 -11.88 5.50
C PHE A 256 -26.17 -10.84 4.98
N ASP A 257 -27.31 -10.70 5.68
CA ASP A 257 -28.29 -9.64 5.43
C ASP A 257 -28.07 -8.49 6.41
N LEU A 258 -27.62 -7.35 5.89
CA LEU A 258 -27.35 -6.14 6.68
C LEU A 258 -28.59 -5.63 7.43
N ASN A 259 -29.82 -5.90 6.92
CA ASN A 259 -31.05 -5.55 7.61
C ASN A 259 -31.23 -6.26 8.96
N SER A 260 -30.54 -7.36 9.18
CA SER A 260 -30.54 -8.05 10.49
C SER A 260 -29.92 -7.22 11.62
N THR A 261 -29.19 -6.15 11.31
CA THR A 261 -28.62 -5.22 12.30
C THR A 261 -29.62 -4.20 12.83
N LEU A 262 -30.83 -4.08 12.22
CA LEU A 262 -31.85 -3.11 12.59
C LEU A 262 -32.20 -3.19 14.09
N GLY A 263 -32.23 -2.03 14.76
CA GLY A 263 -32.53 -1.93 16.19
C GLY A 263 -31.38 -2.34 17.11
N GLY A 264 -30.22 -2.71 16.58
CA GLY A 264 -29.01 -2.94 17.37
C GLY A 264 -28.68 -1.68 18.21
N VAL A 265 -28.43 -1.86 19.49
CA VAL A 265 -28.15 -0.75 20.42
C VAL A 265 -26.69 -0.36 20.36
N TYR A 266 -26.40 0.94 20.20
CA TYR A 266 -25.04 1.46 20.28
C TYR A 266 -24.87 2.47 21.42
N SER A 267 -23.65 2.52 21.97
CA SER A 267 -23.25 3.50 22.98
C SER A 267 -21.74 3.73 22.91
N CYS A 268 -21.34 4.94 22.54
CA CYS A 268 -19.95 5.34 22.44
C CYS A 268 -19.67 6.53 23.35
N ALA A 269 -18.52 6.51 24.03
CA ALA A 269 -18.06 7.64 24.82
C ALA A 269 -17.69 8.82 23.91
N ALA A 270 -17.67 10.03 24.45
CA ALA A 270 -17.11 11.18 23.75
C ALA A 270 -15.64 10.95 23.40
N THR A 271 -15.23 11.34 22.21
CA THR A 271 -13.84 11.22 21.74
C THR A 271 -13.23 12.60 21.49
N PRO A 272 -11.95 12.82 21.88
CA PRO A 272 -11.24 14.04 21.54
C PRO A 272 -10.93 14.10 20.04
N ALA A 273 -10.64 15.30 19.54
CA ALA A 273 -10.17 15.49 18.18
C ALA A 273 -8.88 14.69 17.91
N SER A 274 -8.80 14.07 16.74
CA SER A 274 -7.57 13.44 16.24
C SER A 274 -6.79 14.43 15.38
N THR A 275 -5.50 14.55 15.65
CA THR A 275 -4.57 15.37 14.87
C THR A 275 -3.79 14.55 13.83
N ASN A 276 -4.21 13.30 13.57
CA ASN A 276 -3.58 12.46 12.54
C ASN A 276 -3.66 13.17 11.17
N PRO A 277 -2.54 13.50 10.52
CA PRO A 277 -2.54 14.25 9.26
C PRO A 277 -3.23 13.50 8.11
N TYR A 278 -3.33 12.17 8.19
CA TYR A 278 -3.97 11.34 7.16
C TYR A 278 -5.46 11.09 7.43
N ASN A 279 -5.92 11.28 8.68
CA ASN A 279 -7.32 11.13 9.08
C ASN A 279 -7.61 12.03 10.28
N PRO A 280 -7.69 13.35 10.07
CA PRO A 280 -8.09 14.28 11.13
C PRO A 280 -9.56 14.03 11.46
N LYS A 281 -9.88 13.86 12.75
CA LYS A 281 -11.26 13.70 13.21
C LYS A 281 -11.62 14.82 14.18
N PRO A 282 -12.82 15.41 14.10
CA PRO A 282 -13.28 16.40 15.07
C PRO A 282 -13.52 15.74 16.45
N THR A 283 -13.69 16.57 17.47
CA THR A 283 -14.23 16.10 18.77
C THR A 283 -15.66 15.60 18.55
N LEU A 284 -15.98 14.42 19.06
CA LEU A 284 -17.32 13.85 19.00
C LEU A 284 -17.94 13.78 20.41
N PRO A 285 -19.23 14.14 20.57
CA PRO A 285 -19.94 13.95 21.83
C PRO A 285 -20.17 12.45 22.10
N ALA A 286 -20.59 12.11 23.31
CA ALA A 286 -21.08 10.77 23.61
C ALA A 286 -22.34 10.47 22.77
N GLN A 287 -22.41 9.27 22.22
CA GLN A 287 -23.46 8.84 21.29
C GLN A 287 -24.20 7.63 21.85
N ASN A 288 -25.52 7.65 21.80
CA ASN A 288 -26.37 6.55 22.24
C ASN A 288 -27.57 6.45 21.30
N GLY A 289 -27.96 5.25 20.94
CA GLY A 289 -29.11 5.03 20.08
C GLY A 289 -29.32 3.59 19.67
N THR A 290 -30.11 3.44 18.63
CA THR A 290 -30.33 2.15 17.97
C THR A 290 -30.13 2.32 16.48
N ILE A 291 -29.59 1.29 15.83
CA ILE A 291 -29.40 1.27 14.38
C ILE A 291 -30.74 1.50 13.70
N SER A 292 -30.80 2.52 12.86
CA SER A 292 -31.97 2.95 12.10
C SER A 292 -32.03 2.27 10.72
N ALA A 293 -33.20 2.32 10.10
CA ALA A 293 -33.34 1.87 8.70
C ALA A 293 -32.56 2.79 7.73
N GLU A 294 -32.46 4.08 8.07
CA GLU A 294 -31.72 5.09 7.32
C GLU A 294 -30.20 4.83 7.40
N GLY A 295 -29.67 4.50 8.59
CA GLY A 295 -28.26 4.10 8.77
C GLY A 295 -27.91 2.85 7.99
N ILE A 296 -28.78 1.84 7.99
CA ILE A 296 -28.62 0.64 7.15
C ILE A 296 -28.64 0.99 5.67
N ALA A 297 -29.52 1.88 5.23
CA ALA A 297 -29.60 2.30 3.82
C ALA A 297 -28.31 3.00 3.37
N VAL A 298 -27.72 3.86 4.23
CA VAL A 298 -26.39 4.47 3.98
C VAL A 298 -25.32 3.40 3.87
N ALA A 299 -25.19 2.52 4.87
CA ALA A 299 -24.20 1.46 4.89
C ALA A 299 -24.32 0.51 3.68
N ALA A 300 -25.54 0.04 3.37
CA ALA A 300 -25.79 -0.83 2.23
C ALA A 300 -25.43 -0.17 0.90
N LYS A 301 -25.73 1.11 0.74
CA LYS A 301 -25.40 1.86 -0.47
C LYS A 301 -23.90 2.04 -0.64
N ILE A 302 -23.17 2.32 0.46
CA ILE A 302 -21.70 2.40 0.46
C ILE A 302 -21.10 1.05 0.06
N ILE A 303 -21.54 -0.05 0.66
CA ILE A 303 -21.03 -1.41 0.39
C ILE A 303 -21.31 -1.84 -1.07
N ASP A 304 -22.45 -1.46 -1.67
CA ASP A 304 -22.74 -1.77 -3.09
C ASP A 304 -21.69 -1.13 -4.03
N GLY A 305 -21.11 0.02 -3.67
CA GLY A 305 -20.15 0.76 -4.48
C GLY A 305 -20.78 1.72 -5.49
N LEU A 306 -19.93 2.56 -6.08
CA LEU A 306 -20.39 3.67 -6.92
C LEU A 306 -21.06 3.17 -8.20
N ARG A 307 -22.32 3.55 -8.34
CA ARG A 307 -23.07 3.46 -9.60
C ARG A 307 -23.49 4.86 -10.04
N ASP A 308 -23.51 5.10 -11.34
CA ASP A 308 -24.03 6.34 -11.91
C ASP A 308 -25.58 6.43 -11.73
N THR A 309 -26.16 7.57 -12.12
CA THR A 309 -27.61 7.77 -12.01
C THR A 309 -28.44 6.86 -12.92
N GLN A 310 -27.83 6.14 -13.84
CA GLN A 310 -28.45 5.11 -14.68
C GLN A 310 -28.30 3.68 -14.08
N GLY A 311 -27.69 3.55 -12.92
CA GLY A 311 -27.46 2.29 -12.23
C GLY A 311 -26.24 1.50 -12.72
N ARG A 312 -25.44 2.04 -13.65
CA ARG A 312 -24.23 1.39 -14.18
C ARG A 312 -23.07 1.59 -13.20
N ARG A 313 -22.26 0.56 -13.00
CA ARG A 313 -21.16 0.61 -12.05
C ARG A 313 -19.99 1.45 -12.57
N ALA A 314 -19.56 2.41 -11.76
CA ALA A 314 -18.38 3.22 -12.03
C ALA A 314 -17.15 2.74 -11.23
N TYR A 315 -17.34 2.31 -9.99
CA TYR A 315 -16.23 1.81 -9.18
C TYR A 315 -16.70 0.81 -8.11
N LEU A 316 -15.72 0.27 -7.40
CA LEU A 316 -15.85 -0.69 -6.32
C LEU A 316 -16.18 0.01 -4.99
N SER A 317 -16.44 -0.77 -3.96
CA SER A 317 -16.44 -0.33 -2.58
C SER A 317 -15.74 -1.33 -1.68
N TYR A 318 -15.72 -1.00 -0.39
CA TYR A 318 -15.12 -1.79 0.67
C TYR A 318 -15.82 -3.15 0.82
N GLN A 319 -15.10 -4.13 1.34
CA GLN A 319 -15.69 -5.42 1.66
C GLN A 319 -16.57 -5.29 2.92
N PRO A 320 -17.54 -6.21 3.13
CA PRO A 320 -18.24 -6.30 4.42
C PRO A 320 -17.25 -6.39 5.59
N ALA A 321 -17.60 -5.84 6.72
CA ALA A 321 -16.76 -5.75 7.93
C ALA A 321 -15.60 -4.73 7.87
N ALA A 322 -15.44 -3.96 6.80
CA ALA A 322 -14.59 -2.78 6.80
C ALA A 322 -15.26 -1.61 7.55
N ALA A 323 -14.46 -0.74 8.16
CA ALA A 323 -14.96 0.49 8.79
C ALA A 323 -15.46 1.49 7.74
N PHE A 324 -16.38 2.37 8.14
CA PHE A 324 -16.98 3.40 7.27
C PHE A 324 -16.29 4.76 7.44
N ASP A 325 -14.97 4.80 7.43
CA ASP A 325 -14.20 6.02 7.75
C ASP A 325 -14.50 7.21 6.83
N ASP A 326 -14.83 6.97 5.57
CA ASP A 326 -15.21 8.02 4.61
C ASP A 326 -16.65 8.53 4.80
N ALA A 327 -17.45 7.88 5.64
CA ALA A 327 -18.78 8.33 6.04
C ALA A 327 -18.75 9.07 7.39
N ALA A 328 -17.63 9.72 7.70
CA ALA A 328 -17.49 10.51 8.92
C ALA A 328 -18.41 11.72 8.89
N THR A 329 -19.10 11.96 9.99
CA THR A 329 -19.95 13.13 10.20
C THR A 329 -19.43 13.98 11.34
N THR A 330 -19.82 15.27 11.37
CA THR A 330 -19.54 16.17 12.48
C THR A 330 -20.81 16.50 13.24
N TYR A 331 -20.68 16.70 14.56
CA TYR A 331 -21.81 17.11 15.37
C TYR A 331 -21.83 18.63 15.51
N ASN A 332 -22.99 19.23 15.19
CA ASN A 332 -23.22 20.65 15.37
C ASN A 332 -24.02 20.89 16.66
N ASP A 333 -23.36 21.49 17.66
CA ASP A 333 -23.96 21.77 18.98
C ASP A 333 -25.09 22.83 18.90
N GLU A 334 -25.09 23.70 17.90
CA GLU A 334 -26.12 24.76 17.76
C GLU A 334 -27.42 24.18 17.22
N THR A 335 -27.35 23.32 16.23
CA THR A 335 -28.52 22.65 15.62
C THR A 335 -28.89 21.34 16.30
N ASN A 336 -28.01 20.83 17.16
CA ASN A 336 -28.16 19.55 17.85
C ASN A 336 -28.35 18.39 16.86
N SER A 337 -27.58 18.39 15.78
CA SER A 337 -27.67 17.44 14.67
C SER A 337 -26.31 17.03 14.11
N TRP A 338 -26.27 15.87 13.48
CA TRP A 338 -25.12 15.40 12.71
C TRP A 338 -25.15 16.03 11.32
N GLU A 339 -23.99 16.44 10.82
CA GLU A 339 -23.81 17.13 9.56
C GLU A 339 -22.70 16.47 8.73
N LEU A 340 -22.74 16.71 7.42
CA LEU A 340 -21.75 16.19 6.48
C LEU A 340 -20.33 16.64 6.83
N SER A 341 -19.41 15.68 6.86
CA SER A 341 -17.98 15.94 6.98
C SER A 341 -17.27 15.39 5.74
N ILE A 342 -16.88 16.28 4.83
CA ILE A 342 -16.31 15.87 3.54
C ILE A 342 -14.88 15.34 3.73
N SER A 343 -14.61 14.17 3.19
CA SER A 343 -13.28 13.56 3.19
C SER A 343 -12.25 14.46 2.52
N SER A 344 -11.26 14.92 3.30
CA SER A 344 -10.18 15.77 2.77
C SER A 344 -9.31 15.00 1.76
N LEU A 345 -9.07 13.71 1.99
CA LEU A 345 -8.31 12.85 1.10
C LEU A 345 -8.97 12.75 -0.29
N GLY A 346 -10.30 12.60 -0.30
CA GLY A 346 -11.07 12.55 -1.55
C GLY A 346 -11.22 13.90 -2.24
N SER A 347 -11.44 14.97 -1.48
CA SER A 347 -11.74 16.30 -2.04
C SER A 347 -10.51 16.95 -2.69
N GLU A 348 -9.31 16.65 -2.23
CA GLU A 348 -8.07 17.20 -2.79
C GLU A 348 -7.86 16.83 -4.26
N PHE A 349 -8.24 15.59 -4.65
CA PHE A 349 -8.00 15.11 -6.01
C PHE A 349 -8.78 15.90 -7.09
N PRO A 350 -10.12 16.02 -7.04
CA PRO A 350 -10.84 16.82 -8.03
C PRO A 350 -10.36 18.26 -8.09
N VAL A 351 -10.08 18.89 -6.96
CA VAL A 351 -9.66 20.29 -6.92
C VAL A 351 -8.30 20.50 -7.53
N ARG A 352 -7.30 19.80 -7.03
CA ARG A 352 -5.90 20.02 -7.40
C ARG A 352 -5.54 19.36 -8.74
N PHE A 353 -6.08 18.16 -9.02
CA PHE A 353 -5.65 17.35 -10.14
C PHE A 353 -6.63 17.36 -11.33
N VAL A 354 -7.92 17.59 -11.10
CA VAL A 354 -8.92 17.68 -12.18
C VAL A 354 -9.20 19.11 -12.58
N GLU A 355 -9.52 19.98 -11.61
CA GLU A 355 -9.84 21.38 -11.84
C GLU A 355 -8.59 22.28 -11.87
N LEU A 356 -7.42 21.76 -11.45
CA LEU A 356 -6.13 22.46 -11.44
C LEU A 356 -6.16 23.76 -10.60
N LEU A 357 -6.90 23.75 -9.51
CA LEU A 357 -7.04 24.86 -8.58
C LEU A 357 -6.04 24.75 -7.42
N ASP A 358 -5.78 25.86 -6.75
CA ASP A 358 -4.99 25.86 -5.52
C ASP A 358 -5.82 25.25 -4.38
N ALA A 359 -5.39 24.09 -3.87
CA ALA A 359 -6.07 23.40 -2.78
C ALA A 359 -6.09 24.21 -1.48
N SER A 360 -5.20 25.20 -1.30
CA SER A 360 -5.24 26.10 -0.14
C SER A 360 -6.45 27.03 -0.13
N THR A 361 -7.11 27.21 -1.27
CA THR A 361 -8.32 28.03 -1.43
C THR A 361 -9.60 27.20 -1.50
N PHE A 362 -9.48 25.88 -1.38
CA PHE A 362 -10.60 24.97 -1.53
C PHE A 362 -11.47 24.96 -0.27
N ASP A 363 -12.72 25.31 -0.46
CA ASP A 363 -13.78 25.09 0.52
C ASP A 363 -14.60 23.86 0.08
N ALA A 364 -14.33 22.72 0.73
CA ALA A 364 -15.10 21.48 0.53
C ALA A 364 -16.57 21.61 1.03
N GLY A 365 -16.95 22.77 1.53
CA GLY A 365 -18.05 22.96 2.49
C GLY A 365 -19.42 22.53 2.05
N THR A 366 -19.78 22.42 0.78
CA THR A 366 -21.19 22.21 0.45
C THR A 366 -21.52 21.03 -0.43
N PHE A 367 -20.60 20.53 -1.25
CA PHE A 367 -20.93 19.54 -2.29
C PHE A 367 -22.16 19.92 -3.14
N ASP A 368 -22.49 21.20 -3.25
CA ASP A 368 -23.61 21.63 -4.05
C ASP A 368 -23.42 21.17 -5.49
N ASN A 369 -24.42 20.47 -6.01
CA ASN A 369 -24.41 19.85 -7.34
C ASN A 369 -23.44 18.66 -7.55
N VAL A 370 -22.75 18.16 -6.54
CA VAL A 370 -22.01 16.91 -6.64
C VAL A 370 -22.96 15.72 -6.55
N THR A 371 -22.92 14.85 -7.56
CA THR A 371 -23.77 13.66 -7.72
C THR A 371 -22.92 12.44 -8.01
N TYR A 372 -23.53 11.25 -8.07
CA TYR A 372 -22.83 10.02 -8.51
C TYR A 372 -22.24 10.16 -9.92
N ASP A 373 -22.95 10.87 -10.83
CA ASP A 373 -22.41 11.12 -12.18
C ASP A 373 -21.21 12.07 -12.14
N THR A 374 -21.22 13.05 -11.24
CA THR A 374 -20.06 13.95 -11.03
C THR A 374 -18.84 13.16 -10.59
N LEU A 375 -18.99 12.23 -9.63
CA LEU A 375 -17.87 11.39 -9.20
C LEU A 375 -17.35 10.52 -10.34
N ARG A 376 -18.24 9.87 -11.11
CA ARG A 376 -17.86 9.09 -12.30
C ARG A 376 -17.07 9.96 -13.29
N ASP A 377 -17.53 11.17 -13.56
CA ASP A 377 -16.92 12.05 -14.55
C ASP A 377 -15.54 12.57 -14.08
N TRP A 378 -15.37 12.84 -12.79
CA TRP A 378 -14.05 13.13 -12.20
C TRP A 378 -13.10 11.95 -12.28
N MET A 379 -13.58 10.73 -12.01
CA MET A 379 -12.79 9.50 -12.18
C MET A 379 -12.30 9.36 -13.62
N TYR A 380 -13.20 9.57 -14.60
CA TYR A 380 -12.88 9.45 -16.01
C TYR A 380 -11.90 10.52 -16.48
N THR A 381 -12.15 11.78 -16.10
CA THR A 381 -11.27 12.91 -16.46
C THR A 381 -9.88 12.73 -15.85
N GLY A 382 -9.81 12.41 -14.56
CA GLY A 382 -8.53 12.17 -13.88
C GLY A 382 -7.78 10.98 -14.47
N TRP A 383 -8.48 9.92 -14.85
CA TRP A 383 -7.85 8.80 -15.56
C TRP A 383 -7.24 9.26 -16.90
N GLN A 384 -7.98 9.98 -17.71
CA GLN A 384 -7.48 10.48 -19.01
C GLN A 384 -6.28 11.44 -18.85
N MET A 385 -6.30 12.31 -17.83
CA MET A 385 -5.23 13.29 -17.61
C MET A 385 -3.93 12.65 -17.12
N TYR A 386 -4.01 11.53 -16.39
CA TYR A 386 -2.89 10.93 -15.67
C TYR A 386 -2.65 9.45 -16.00
N GLU A 387 -3.09 8.99 -17.17
CA GLU A 387 -2.94 7.59 -17.61
C GLU A 387 -1.48 7.15 -17.65
N ASP A 388 -0.60 8.02 -18.12
CA ASP A 388 0.83 7.77 -18.28
C ASP A 388 1.66 8.00 -17.01
N THR A 389 1.07 8.53 -15.93
CA THR A 389 1.78 8.88 -14.70
C THR A 389 1.19 8.22 -13.46
N LEU A 390 -0.01 8.60 -13.03
CA LEU A 390 -0.62 8.15 -11.79
C LEU A 390 -1.42 6.84 -11.91
N GLN A 391 -1.91 6.50 -13.12
CA GLN A 391 -2.57 5.20 -13.35
C GLN A 391 -1.53 4.09 -13.43
N THR A 392 -1.76 3.03 -12.67
CA THR A 392 -0.90 1.85 -12.63
C THR A 392 -1.71 0.57 -12.79
N THR A 393 -2.51 0.53 -13.86
CA THR A 393 -3.36 -0.63 -14.19
C THR A 393 -2.96 -1.30 -15.50
N TRP A 394 -1.76 -1.08 -15.96
CA TRP A 394 -1.23 -1.71 -17.16
C TRP A 394 -1.12 -3.23 -16.97
N PRO A 395 -1.88 -4.06 -17.69
CA PRO A 395 -1.95 -5.49 -17.37
C PRO A 395 -0.91 -6.35 -18.11
N ASP A 396 -0.25 -5.81 -19.15
CA ASP A 396 0.84 -6.52 -19.84
C ASP A 396 2.17 -6.28 -19.11
N LEU A 397 2.59 -7.25 -18.33
CA LEU A 397 3.83 -7.25 -17.56
C LEU A 397 4.92 -8.13 -18.18
N THR A 398 4.81 -8.42 -19.50
CA THR A 398 5.80 -9.23 -20.23
C THR A 398 7.25 -8.75 -19.99
N PRO A 399 7.59 -7.45 -20.01
CA PRO A 399 8.95 -7.01 -19.74
C PRO A 399 9.46 -7.41 -18.35
N PHE A 400 8.64 -7.26 -17.32
CA PHE A 400 9.01 -7.59 -15.94
C PHE A 400 9.17 -9.11 -15.73
N GLN A 401 8.24 -9.89 -16.26
CA GLN A 401 8.34 -11.34 -16.25
C GLN A 401 9.61 -11.82 -17.00
N ALA A 402 9.88 -11.25 -18.18
CA ALA A 402 11.05 -11.62 -18.98
C ALA A 402 12.37 -11.25 -18.29
N ALA A 403 12.41 -10.18 -17.48
CA ALA A 403 13.54 -9.81 -16.65
C ALA A 403 13.74 -10.75 -15.43
N GLY A 404 12.79 -11.63 -15.15
CA GLY A 404 12.82 -12.57 -14.03
C GLY A 404 12.31 -12.00 -12.71
N GLY A 405 11.70 -10.82 -12.74
CA GLY A 405 11.17 -10.13 -11.56
C GLY A 405 10.06 -10.91 -10.82
N LYS A 406 9.90 -10.65 -9.53
CA LYS A 406 8.89 -11.26 -8.67
C LYS A 406 8.03 -10.20 -7.99
N VAL A 407 6.71 -10.42 -7.91
CA VAL A 407 5.78 -9.55 -7.19
C VAL A 407 5.08 -10.30 -6.07
N LEU A 408 5.23 -9.80 -4.85
CA LEU A 408 4.43 -10.16 -3.69
C LEU A 408 3.43 -9.03 -3.46
N HIS A 409 2.16 -9.28 -3.75
CA HIS A 409 1.07 -8.33 -3.58
C HIS A 409 0.22 -8.78 -2.40
N PHE A 410 -0.06 -7.89 -1.44
CA PHE A 410 -0.96 -8.18 -0.34
C PHE A 410 -1.99 -7.07 -0.17
N HIS A 411 -3.17 -7.41 0.37
CA HIS A 411 -4.24 -6.44 0.62
C HIS A 411 -5.09 -6.88 1.80
N GLY A 412 -5.37 -6.00 2.75
CA GLY A 412 -6.27 -6.27 3.88
C GLY A 412 -7.69 -6.51 3.41
N GLU A 413 -8.36 -7.56 3.90
CA GLU A 413 -9.75 -7.84 3.50
C GLU A 413 -10.76 -6.85 4.08
N SER A 414 -10.43 -6.19 5.18
CA SER A 414 -11.24 -5.15 5.81
C SER A 414 -10.66 -3.75 5.57
N ASP A 415 -9.97 -3.56 4.43
CA ASP A 415 -9.41 -2.26 4.07
C ASP A 415 -10.53 -1.22 3.91
N ASN A 416 -10.43 -0.16 4.71
CA ASN A 416 -11.38 0.94 4.83
C ASN A 416 -11.00 2.18 4.01
N SER A 417 -9.92 2.10 3.23
CA SER A 417 -9.41 3.19 2.40
C SER A 417 -9.38 2.81 0.92
N ILE A 418 -8.81 1.64 0.59
CA ILE A 418 -8.71 1.15 -0.79
C ILE A 418 -9.51 -0.15 -0.94
N PRO A 419 -10.51 -0.20 -1.85
CA PRO A 419 -11.29 -1.42 -2.04
C PRO A 419 -10.41 -2.63 -2.40
N THR A 420 -10.40 -3.65 -1.56
CA THR A 420 -9.61 -4.88 -1.74
C THR A 420 -9.88 -5.54 -3.10
N ALA A 421 -11.11 -5.46 -3.59
CA ALA A 421 -11.49 -5.95 -4.90
C ALA A 421 -10.73 -5.28 -6.07
N SER A 422 -10.09 -4.11 -5.86
CA SER A 422 -9.26 -3.48 -6.89
C SER A 422 -7.99 -4.28 -7.16
N SER A 423 -7.40 -4.88 -6.12
CA SER A 423 -6.24 -5.77 -6.24
C SER A 423 -6.60 -7.09 -6.93
N VAL A 424 -7.73 -7.68 -6.54
CA VAL A 424 -8.24 -8.89 -7.22
C VAL A 424 -8.50 -8.60 -8.69
N ARG A 425 -9.19 -7.51 -9.01
CA ARG A 425 -9.46 -7.13 -10.39
C ARG A 425 -8.18 -6.95 -11.20
N TYR A 426 -7.17 -6.29 -10.65
CA TYR A 426 -5.92 -6.09 -11.35
C TYR A 426 -5.17 -7.42 -11.58
N HIS A 427 -5.12 -8.27 -10.55
CA HIS A 427 -4.52 -9.62 -10.68
C HIS A 427 -5.19 -10.42 -11.79
N GLU A 428 -6.54 -10.42 -11.85
CA GLU A 428 -7.29 -11.11 -12.89
C GLU A 428 -7.09 -10.49 -14.29
N SER A 429 -6.93 -9.16 -14.37
CA SER A 429 -6.60 -8.48 -15.62
C SER A 429 -5.23 -8.90 -16.15
N VAL A 430 -4.21 -8.93 -15.29
CA VAL A 430 -2.87 -9.42 -15.65
C VAL A 430 -2.95 -10.89 -16.08
N ARG A 431 -3.62 -11.76 -15.31
CA ARG A 431 -3.77 -13.17 -15.64
C ARG A 431 -4.39 -13.38 -17.03
N SER A 432 -5.48 -12.68 -17.31
CA SER A 432 -6.21 -12.84 -18.57
C SER A 432 -5.45 -12.29 -19.79
N VAL A 433 -4.72 -11.19 -19.63
CA VAL A 433 -3.93 -10.58 -20.70
C VAL A 433 -2.64 -11.34 -20.97
N MET A 434 -1.94 -11.77 -19.92
CA MET A 434 -0.67 -12.50 -20.06
C MET A 434 -0.86 -13.94 -20.54
N TYR A 435 -2.01 -14.57 -20.21
CA TYR A 435 -2.26 -15.99 -20.51
C TYR A 435 -3.62 -16.23 -21.18
N PRO A 436 -3.93 -15.57 -22.32
CA PRO A 436 -5.28 -15.55 -22.89
C PRO A 436 -5.77 -16.90 -23.44
N ASN A 437 -4.88 -17.86 -23.66
CA ASN A 437 -5.19 -19.16 -24.25
C ASN A 437 -5.14 -20.32 -23.22
N MET A 438 -4.93 -20.01 -21.93
CA MET A 438 -4.88 -20.99 -20.86
C MET A 438 -6.21 -21.04 -20.11
N THR A 439 -6.54 -22.18 -19.52
CA THR A 439 -7.65 -22.29 -18.57
C THR A 439 -7.40 -21.43 -17.34
N PHE A 440 -8.43 -21.20 -16.53
CA PHE A 440 -8.29 -20.44 -15.29
C PHE A 440 -7.18 -21.01 -14.40
N ASN A 441 -7.19 -22.33 -14.18
CA ASN A 441 -6.21 -22.97 -13.29
C ASN A 441 -4.78 -22.89 -13.86
N GLU A 442 -4.60 -23.20 -15.14
CA GLU A 442 -3.28 -23.15 -15.80
C GLU A 442 -2.71 -21.71 -15.79
N SER A 443 -3.55 -20.71 -16.09
CA SER A 443 -3.13 -19.31 -16.08
C SER A 443 -2.83 -18.79 -14.68
N THR A 444 -3.56 -19.25 -13.67
CA THR A 444 -3.31 -18.92 -12.26
C THR A 444 -1.97 -19.52 -11.78
N GLU A 445 -1.69 -20.75 -12.14
CA GLU A 445 -0.41 -21.40 -11.83
C GLU A 445 0.75 -20.67 -12.52
N ALA A 446 0.64 -20.40 -13.82
CA ALA A 446 1.66 -19.70 -14.60
C ALA A 446 1.93 -18.27 -14.09
N LEU A 447 0.88 -17.53 -13.71
CA LEU A 447 1.05 -16.22 -13.08
C LEU A 447 1.71 -16.35 -11.72
N GLY A 448 1.30 -17.35 -10.92
CA GLY A 448 1.80 -17.60 -9.58
C GLY A 448 3.31 -17.94 -9.48
N ASP A 449 3.98 -18.23 -10.59
CA ASP A 449 5.43 -18.43 -10.64
C ASP A 449 6.23 -17.14 -10.44
N TRP A 450 5.60 -15.98 -10.65
CA TRP A 450 6.27 -14.68 -10.55
C TRP A 450 5.42 -13.55 -9.96
N TYR A 451 4.09 -13.68 -9.89
CA TYR A 451 3.20 -12.71 -9.25
C TYR A 451 2.15 -13.42 -8.39
N ARG A 452 2.13 -13.15 -7.10
CA ARG A 452 1.17 -13.69 -6.13
C ARG A 452 0.47 -12.60 -5.36
N LEU A 453 -0.85 -12.77 -5.22
CA LEU A 453 -1.72 -11.92 -4.42
C LEU A 453 -2.14 -12.68 -3.15
N PHE A 454 -2.09 -11.99 -2.01
CA PHE A 454 -2.51 -12.49 -0.70
C PHE A 454 -3.54 -11.54 -0.11
N LEU A 455 -4.72 -12.04 0.22
CA LEU A 455 -5.76 -11.30 0.91
C LEU A 455 -5.61 -11.55 2.41
N VAL A 456 -5.33 -10.48 3.18
CA VAL A 456 -4.98 -10.58 4.59
C VAL A 456 -6.24 -10.53 5.45
N PRO A 457 -6.60 -11.62 6.16
CA PRO A 457 -7.82 -11.71 6.95
C PRO A 457 -7.94 -10.59 7.98
N GLY A 458 -9.08 -9.92 8.01
CA GLY A 458 -9.40 -8.89 9.00
C GLY A 458 -8.55 -7.63 8.98
N ALA A 459 -7.45 -7.57 8.23
CA ALA A 459 -6.56 -6.42 8.20
C ALA A 459 -7.22 -5.18 7.57
N ALA A 460 -6.94 -4.03 8.16
CA ALA A 460 -7.33 -2.71 7.66
C ALA A 460 -6.32 -2.20 6.60
N HIS A 461 -6.42 -0.93 6.25
CA HIS A 461 -5.54 -0.29 5.27
C HIS A 461 -4.08 -0.24 5.76
N CYS A 462 -3.21 -1.06 5.16
CA CYS A 462 -1.78 -1.12 5.48
C CYS A 462 -1.45 -1.41 6.95
N ALA A 463 -2.40 -1.91 7.74
CA ALA A 463 -2.26 -2.06 9.19
C ALA A 463 -3.14 -3.18 9.74
N THR A 464 -2.90 -3.52 11.00
CA THR A 464 -3.85 -4.28 11.82
C THR A 464 -5.14 -3.49 11.99
N ASN A 465 -6.23 -4.17 12.36
CA ASN A 465 -7.55 -3.58 12.48
C ASN A 465 -8.04 -3.60 13.95
N SER A 466 -8.37 -2.45 14.48
CA SER A 466 -8.88 -2.33 15.86
C SER A 466 -10.26 -2.97 16.06
N TYR A 467 -11.05 -3.14 15.00
CA TYR A 467 -12.32 -3.87 15.05
C TYR A 467 -12.13 -5.39 15.01
N GLN A 468 -10.99 -5.86 14.52
CA GLN A 468 -10.63 -7.26 14.35
C GLN A 468 -9.20 -7.49 14.89
N PRO A 469 -8.95 -7.27 16.20
CA PRO A 469 -7.60 -7.22 16.75
C PRO A 469 -6.84 -8.55 16.66
N ASN A 470 -7.55 -9.66 16.53
CA ASN A 470 -6.95 -10.98 16.38
C ASN A 470 -6.57 -11.32 14.91
N GLY A 471 -6.76 -10.38 13.99
CA GLY A 471 -6.36 -10.55 12.58
C GLY A 471 -4.84 -10.65 12.43
N PRO A 472 -4.34 -11.64 11.65
CA PRO A 472 -2.91 -11.78 11.41
C PRO A 472 -2.39 -10.69 10.46
N PHE A 473 -1.11 -10.31 10.60
CA PHE A 473 -0.46 -9.38 9.67
C PHE A 473 0.90 -9.90 9.21
N PRO A 474 1.23 -9.81 7.89
CA PRO A 474 2.44 -10.42 7.34
C PRO A 474 3.67 -9.50 7.50
N GLN A 475 4.40 -9.64 8.61
CA GLN A 475 5.60 -8.84 8.90
C GLN A 475 6.87 -9.29 8.17
N THR A 476 6.87 -10.48 7.55
CA THR A 476 8.08 -11.09 6.96
C THR A 476 8.08 -11.06 5.43
N ASN A 477 7.27 -10.22 4.82
CA ASN A 477 7.11 -10.13 3.37
C ASN A 477 8.44 -9.95 2.62
N LEU A 478 9.34 -9.09 3.14
CA LEU A 478 10.63 -8.85 2.49
C LEU A 478 11.53 -10.09 2.56
N ALA A 479 11.54 -10.81 3.68
CA ALA A 479 12.29 -12.07 3.79
C ALA A 479 11.76 -13.13 2.79
N VAL A 480 10.44 -13.24 2.67
CA VAL A 480 9.78 -14.16 1.73
C VAL A 480 10.12 -13.79 0.28
N LEU A 481 10.07 -12.51 -0.08
CA LEU A 481 10.41 -12.06 -1.41
C LEU A 481 11.89 -12.29 -1.73
N ILE A 482 12.79 -12.01 -0.79
CA ILE A 482 14.24 -12.29 -0.93
C ILE A 482 14.47 -13.78 -1.19
N ASP A 483 13.83 -14.66 -0.43
CA ASP A 483 13.98 -16.12 -0.59
C ASP A 483 13.41 -16.60 -1.94
N TRP A 484 12.33 -15.98 -2.40
CA TRP A 484 11.77 -16.25 -3.72
C TRP A 484 12.71 -15.80 -4.86
N VAL A 485 13.24 -14.58 -4.80
CA VAL A 485 14.13 -14.02 -5.83
C VAL A 485 15.50 -14.70 -5.83
N GLU A 486 16.14 -14.82 -4.66
CA GLU A 486 17.54 -15.25 -4.56
C GLU A 486 17.69 -16.79 -4.52
N ASN A 487 16.69 -17.51 -3.99
CA ASN A 487 16.73 -18.96 -3.79
C ASN A 487 15.66 -19.73 -4.56
N GLY A 488 14.79 -19.03 -5.32
CA GLY A 488 13.75 -19.66 -6.14
C GLY A 488 12.62 -20.31 -5.33
N LYS A 489 12.44 -19.97 -4.05
CA LYS A 489 11.40 -20.54 -3.20
C LYS A 489 10.08 -19.78 -3.36
N THR A 490 9.25 -20.24 -4.26
CA THR A 490 7.93 -19.64 -4.52
C THR A 490 7.02 -19.79 -3.29
N PRO A 491 6.49 -18.68 -2.71
CA PRO A 491 5.61 -18.76 -1.55
C PRO A 491 4.22 -19.30 -1.94
N THR A 492 3.81 -20.42 -1.37
CA THR A 492 2.46 -20.98 -1.55
C THR A 492 1.44 -20.39 -0.59
N THR A 493 1.91 -20.00 0.58
CA THR A 493 1.21 -19.23 1.61
C THR A 493 2.14 -18.14 2.12
N LEU A 494 1.60 -17.19 2.86
CA LEU A 494 2.37 -16.12 3.48
C LEU A 494 2.25 -16.23 5.00
N ASN A 495 3.39 -16.25 5.69
CA ASN A 495 3.41 -16.25 7.15
C ASN A 495 2.91 -14.90 7.68
N ALA A 496 2.09 -14.95 8.70
CA ALA A 496 1.58 -13.77 9.38
C ALA A 496 1.46 -14.02 10.88
N THR A 497 1.62 -12.97 11.66
CA THR A 497 1.55 -13.01 13.12
C THR A 497 0.37 -12.16 13.58
N VAL A 498 -0.37 -12.62 14.56
CA VAL A 498 -1.36 -11.81 15.28
C VAL A 498 -0.60 -10.83 16.16
N LEU A 499 -0.70 -9.53 15.88
CA LEU A 499 0.12 -8.49 16.52
C LEU A 499 -0.54 -7.83 17.73
N GLN A 500 -1.80 -8.14 18.00
CA GLN A 500 -2.59 -7.56 19.09
C GLN A 500 -3.78 -8.48 19.42
N GLY A 501 -4.55 -8.16 20.46
CA GLY A 501 -5.76 -8.89 20.82
C GLY A 501 -5.51 -10.10 21.71
N GLU A 502 -6.50 -11.00 21.74
CA GLU A 502 -6.47 -12.18 22.62
C GLU A 502 -5.45 -13.22 22.17
N PHE A 503 -5.22 -13.33 20.84
CA PHE A 503 -4.33 -14.31 20.23
C PHE A 503 -2.97 -13.72 19.84
N GLU A 504 -2.55 -12.61 20.47
CA GLU A 504 -1.26 -11.97 20.19
C GLU A 504 -0.10 -12.99 20.23
N GLY A 505 0.70 -12.99 19.17
CA GLY A 505 1.83 -13.92 18.99
C GLY A 505 1.47 -15.23 18.28
N GLU A 506 0.19 -15.47 17.94
CA GLU A 506 -0.18 -16.63 17.12
C GLU A 506 0.32 -16.46 15.70
N GLU A 507 0.96 -17.51 15.18
CA GLU A 507 1.41 -17.60 13.80
C GLU A 507 0.33 -18.23 12.92
N GLN A 508 -0.02 -17.57 11.83
CA GLN A 508 -1.02 -18.04 10.87
C GLN A 508 -0.46 -18.03 9.44
N GLN A 509 -1.15 -18.71 8.53
CA GLN A 509 -0.83 -18.73 7.10
C GLN A 509 -1.93 -17.98 6.33
N ILE A 510 -1.54 -17.12 5.40
CA ILE A 510 -2.44 -16.45 4.47
C ILE A 510 -2.41 -17.19 3.14
N CYS A 511 -3.57 -17.53 2.62
CA CYS A 511 -3.69 -18.23 1.33
C CYS A 511 -3.38 -17.30 0.15
N ALA A 512 -2.65 -17.82 -0.84
CA ALA A 512 -2.51 -17.13 -2.11
C ALA A 512 -3.83 -17.17 -2.90
N TRP A 513 -4.27 -16.03 -3.42
CA TRP A 513 -5.42 -15.96 -4.34
C TRP A 513 -5.21 -16.90 -5.55
N PRO A 514 -6.23 -17.65 -6.00
CA PRO A 514 -7.66 -17.55 -5.65
C PRO A 514 -8.09 -18.47 -4.49
N LEU A 515 -7.15 -19.11 -3.80
CA LEU A 515 -7.50 -19.97 -2.67
C LEU A 515 -7.92 -19.12 -1.46
N ARG A 516 -8.89 -19.66 -0.70
CA ARG A 516 -9.46 -18.98 0.46
C ARG A 516 -9.26 -19.81 1.73
N PRO A 517 -9.03 -19.18 2.90
CA PRO A 517 -8.87 -19.91 4.14
C PRO A 517 -10.18 -20.58 4.57
N MET A 518 -10.08 -21.82 5.07
CA MET A 518 -11.16 -22.53 5.72
C MET A 518 -10.60 -23.30 6.91
N TRP A 519 -11.19 -23.08 8.08
CA TRP A 519 -10.79 -23.71 9.31
C TRP A 519 -11.64 -24.93 9.61
N SER A 520 -11.04 -25.95 10.19
CA SER A 520 -11.65 -27.20 10.62
C SER A 520 -11.16 -27.57 12.03
N ASN A 521 -11.64 -28.70 12.58
CA ASN A 521 -11.25 -29.18 13.90
C ASN A 521 -11.39 -28.11 15.01
N ASN A 522 -12.55 -27.44 15.08
CA ASN A 522 -12.83 -26.34 16.01
C ASN A 522 -11.84 -25.17 15.86
N GLY A 523 -11.52 -24.76 14.64
CA GLY A 523 -10.67 -23.62 14.36
C GLY A 523 -9.18 -23.83 14.59
N THR A 524 -8.70 -25.09 14.65
CA THR A 524 -7.28 -25.39 14.90
C THR A 524 -6.49 -25.79 13.65
N THR A 525 -7.17 -26.10 12.56
CA THR A 525 -6.52 -26.54 11.32
C THR A 525 -7.06 -25.72 10.15
N MET A 526 -6.19 -24.92 9.53
CA MET A 526 -6.53 -24.13 8.36
C MET A 526 -6.08 -24.84 7.07
N ALA A 527 -6.94 -24.82 6.05
CA ALA A 527 -6.64 -25.22 4.68
C ALA A 527 -6.93 -24.07 3.73
N CYS A 528 -6.17 -24.01 2.63
CA CYS A 528 -6.46 -23.09 1.53
C CYS A 528 -7.32 -23.82 0.50
N GLU A 529 -8.58 -23.42 0.36
CA GLU A 529 -9.57 -24.12 -0.45
C GLU A 529 -9.96 -23.30 -1.69
N TYR A 530 -10.26 -23.99 -2.78
CA TYR A 530 -10.82 -23.39 -3.98
C TYR A 530 -12.34 -23.27 -3.84
N ASP A 531 -12.85 -22.06 -4.06
CA ASP A 531 -14.29 -21.78 -3.97
C ASP A 531 -14.73 -20.90 -5.16
N GLN A 532 -15.43 -21.49 -6.11
CA GLN A 532 -15.87 -20.76 -7.31
C GLN A 532 -16.85 -19.64 -7.00
N ALA A 533 -17.76 -19.83 -6.04
CA ALA A 533 -18.73 -18.79 -5.66
C ALA A 533 -18.01 -17.59 -5.01
N SER A 534 -16.95 -17.86 -4.23
CA SER A 534 -16.06 -16.84 -3.72
C SER A 534 -15.44 -16.04 -4.87
N ILE A 535 -14.78 -16.71 -5.81
CA ILE A 535 -14.09 -16.07 -6.95
C ILE A 535 -15.10 -15.19 -7.73
N ASP A 536 -16.26 -15.72 -8.06
CA ASP A 536 -17.28 -14.99 -8.81
C ASP A 536 -17.77 -13.74 -8.08
N SER A 537 -17.76 -13.74 -6.74
CA SER A 537 -18.19 -12.60 -5.91
C SER A 537 -17.25 -11.39 -6.00
N TRP A 538 -16.02 -11.59 -6.47
CA TRP A 538 -15.00 -10.54 -6.64
C TRP A 538 -14.96 -9.97 -8.06
N ILE A 539 -15.76 -10.49 -8.99
CA ILE A 539 -15.80 -10.04 -10.38
C ILE A 539 -16.81 -8.89 -10.50
N TYR A 540 -16.38 -7.79 -11.05
CA TYR A 540 -17.19 -6.59 -11.24
C TYR A 540 -16.99 -6.03 -12.66
N ASP A 541 -18.10 -5.66 -13.31
CA ASP A 541 -18.09 -4.95 -14.58
C ASP A 541 -18.23 -3.43 -14.36
N PHE A 542 -17.34 -2.65 -14.98
CA PHE A 542 -17.39 -1.18 -14.97
C PHE A 542 -18.09 -0.67 -16.23
N ASP A 543 -19.40 -0.81 -16.27
CA ASP A 543 -20.24 -0.54 -17.43
C ASP A 543 -20.66 0.93 -17.59
N SER A 544 -20.25 1.81 -16.68
CA SER A 544 -20.54 3.24 -16.79
C SER A 544 -19.53 4.00 -17.68
N PHE A 545 -18.42 3.39 -18.06
CA PHE A 545 -17.42 4.01 -18.93
C PHE A 545 -17.53 3.53 -20.36
N PRO A 546 -17.21 4.40 -21.37
CA PRO A 546 -17.29 4.05 -22.78
C PRO A 546 -16.17 3.12 -23.27
N MET A 547 -15.17 2.87 -22.44
CA MET A 547 -14.00 2.05 -22.74
C MET A 547 -13.79 1.00 -21.64
N PRO A 548 -13.19 -0.17 -21.97
CA PRO A 548 -12.80 -1.13 -20.94
C PRO A 548 -11.87 -0.50 -19.91
N VAL A 549 -12.14 -0.78 -18.64
CA VAL A 549 -11.31 -0.38 -17.49
C VAL A 549 -10.66 -1.64 -16.93
N TYR A 550 -9.34 -1.73 -17.07
CA TYR A 550 -8.56 -2.85 -16.55
C TYR A 550 -8.29 -2.71 -15.06
#